data_0a698fd0ede738830249e95cb35a0dea
#
_entry.id   0a698fd0ede738830249e95cb35a0dea
#
_cell.length_a   1.000
_cell.length_b   1.000
_cell.length_c   1.000
_cell.angle_alpha   90.00
_cell.angle_beta   90.00
_cell.angle_gamma   90.00
#
_symmetry.space_group_name_H-M   'P 1'
#
loop_
_entity.id
_entity.type
_entity.pdbx_description
1 polymer ?
#
loop_
_entity_poly.entity_id
_entity_poly.type
_entity_poly.pdbx_seq_one_letter_code
_entity_poly.pdbx_strand_id
1 'polypeptide(L)'
;MALLGFDAQGAQVESESSLRVAGNGRELTVAPQQIADFLQTLAQQTPPRLRGIIWFRLPLADDRRAWSLATLRAVIERQPLNVDWQVKFRPQPQQNGLYDLIIHNNGPVDAPLPQEVAIRADDCLAADAVGNYRLESAPQRQRFIRISGDQLRAGQSRPLGWLRCQQLTPGGTLVTP
;
A
#
# COMPACT_ATOMS: atom_id res chain seq x y z
N MET A 1 -5.18 15.21 3.26
CA MET A 1 -6.06 15.00 2.09
C MET A 1 -7.44 15.53 2.45
N ALA A 2 -8.02 16.37 1.61
CA ALA A 2 -9.32 16.95 1.87
C ALA A 2 -10.35 16.35 0.90
N LEU A 3 -11.57 16.12 1.37
CA LEU A 3 -12.71 15.79 0.52
C LEU A 3 -13.45 17.10 0.22
N LEU A 4 -13.47 17.49 -1.05
CA LEU A 4 -14.24 18.63 -1.49
C LEU A 4 -15.56 18.17 -2.11
N GLY A 5 -16.68 18.61 -1.54
CA GLY A 5 -17.99 18.45 -2.14
C GLY A 5 -18.28 19.62 -3.10
N PHE A 6 -18.77 19.31 -4.29
CA PHE A 6 -19.18 20.28 -5.27
C PHE A 6 -20.69 20.16 -5.52
N ASP A 7 -21.37 21.28 -5.52
CA ASP A 7 -22.75 21.40 -5.99
C ASP A 7 -22.86 22.50 -7.05
N ALA A 8 -24.11 22.87 -7.41
CA ALA A 8 -24.37 23.92 -8.41
C ALA A 8 -23.84 25.30 -7.99
N GLN A 9 -23.55 25.51 -6.72
CA GLN A 9 -23.03 26.74 -6.13
C GLN A 9 -21.49 26.71 -5.97
N GLY A 10 -20.84 25.57 -6.23
CA GLY A 10 -19.39 25.40 -6.13
C GLY A 10 -18.97 24.47 -5.00
N ALA A 11 -17.72 24.59 -4.53
CA ALA A 11 -17.20 23.77 -3.43
C ALA A 11 -17.78 24.25 -2.11
N GLN A 12 -18.54 23.40 -1.41
CA GLN A 12 -19.20 23.77 -0.17
C GLN A 12 -18.58 23.17 1.08
N VAL A 13 -17.92 22.02 0.99
CA VAL A 13 -17.44 21.30 2.18
C VAL A 13 -16.06 20.71 1.94
N GLU A 14 -15.15 21.07 2.83
CA GLU A 14 -13.91 20.35 3.06
C GLU A 14 -14.11 19.47 4.30
N SER A 15 -14.06 18.16 4.15
CA SER A 15 -14.25 17.25 5.27
C SER A 15 -13.16 16.17 5.28
N GLU A 16 -12.59 15.96 6.45
CA GLU A 16 -11.68 14.84 6.72
C GLU A 16 -12.44 13.60 7.24
N SER A 17 -13.71 13.76 7.57
CA SER A 17 -14.55 12.67 8.06
C SER A 17 -15.16 11.85 6.93
N SER A 18 -15.62 10.64 7.26
CA SER A 18 -16.33 9.73 6.35
C SER A 18 -17.76 10.18 6.02
N LEU A 19 -18.12 11.42 6.30
CA LEU A 19 -19.41 11.98 5.91
C LEU A 19 -19.58 11.82 4.39
N ARG A 20 -20.63 11.09 4.01
CA ARG A 20 -21.07 11.06 2.63
C ARG A 20 -21.57 12.45 2.28
N VAL A 21 -20.77 13.18 1.53
CA VAL A 21 -21.22 14.42 0.93
C VAL A 21 -22.27 14.03 -0.10
N ALA A 22 -23.50 14.50 0.09
CA ALA A 22 -24.53 14.34 -0.92
C ALA A 22 -24.11 15.15 -2.16
N GLY A 23 -23.86 14.47 -3.29
CA GLY A 23 -23.40 15.09 -4.53
C GLY A 23 -22.16 14.44 -5.13
N ASN A 24 -21.60 15.04 -6.15
CA ASN A 24 -20.38 14.59 -6.83
C ASN A 24 -19.14 15.03 -6.05
N GLY A 25 -18.89 14.37 -4.91
CA GLY A 25 -17.67 14.58 -4.15
C GLY A 25 -16.44 14.14 -4.96
N ARG A 26 -15.42 15.00 -5.06
CA ARG A 26 -14.13 14.66 -5.65
C ARG A 26 -13.08 14.61 -4.56
N GLU A 27 -12.41 13.49 -4.46
CA GLU A 27 -11.27 13.33 -3.57
C GLU A 27 -10.02 13.87 -4.25
N LEU A 28 -9.39 14.87 -3.62
CA LEU A 28 -8.11 15.40 -4.08
C LEU A 28 -6.98 14.67 -3.37
N THR A 29 -6.22 13.91 -4.12
CA THR A 29 -5.03 13.21 -3.65
C THR A 29 -3.81 13.73 -4.37
N VAL A 30 -2.70 13.84 -3.66
CA VAL A 30 -1.40 14.19 -4.23
C VAL A 30 -0.47 13.01 -4.01
N ALA A 31 0.18 12.54 -5.06
CA ALA A 31 1.15 11.45 -4.94
C ALA A 31 2.42 11.93 -4.18
N PRO A 32 3.02 11.09 -3.33
CA PRO A 32 4.25 11.44 -2.62
C PRO A 32 5.36 11.95 -3.54
N GLN A 33 5.52 11.36 -4.73
CA GLN A 33 6.52 11.77 -5.72
C GLN A 33 6.30 13.21 -6.20
N GLN A 34 5.07 13.64 -6.41
CA GLN A 34 4.78 15.01 -6.86
C GLN A 34 5.23 16.06 -5.83
N ILE A 35 5.05 15.76 -4.54
CA ILE A 35 5.53 16.64 -3.48
C ILE A 35 7.05 16.58 -3.36
N ALA A 36 7.67 15.41 -3.50
CA ALA A 36 9.12 15.28 -3.50
C ALA A 36 9.75 16.12 -4.64
N ASP A 37 9.21 16.04 -5.85
CA ASP A 37 9.65 16.80 -7.01
C ASP A 37 9.46 18.32 -6.80
N PHE A 38 8.32 18.70 -6.22
CA PHE A 38 8.07 20.11 -5.84
C PHE A 38 9.09 20.61 -4.81
N LEU A 39 9.38 19.84 -3.76
CA LEU A 39 10.38 20.19 -2.75
C LEU A 39 11.79 20.29 -3.34
N GLN A 40 12.11 19.44 -4.29
CA GLN A 40 13.38 19.50 -5.02
C GLN A 40 13.49 20.79 -5.84
N THR A 41 12.44 21.13 -6.59
CA THR A 41 12.38 22.38 -7.36
C THR A 41 12.49 23.60 -6.44
N LEU A 42 11.76 23.59 -5.33
CA LEU A 42 11.78 24.65 -4.35
C LEU A 42 13.19 24.84 -3.72
N ALA A 43 13.91 23.75 -3.50
CA ALA A 43 15.28 23.82 -2.99
C ALA A 43 16.28 24.39 -4.01
N GLN A 44 16.06 24.09 -5.30
CA GLN A 44 16.91 24.64 -6.39
C GLN A 44 16.62 26.12 -6.66
N GLN A 45 15.40 26.55 -6.45
CA GLN A 45 14.91 27.91 -6.74
C GLN A 45 14.26 28.51 -5.49
N THR A 46 14.97 28.51 -4.37
CA THR A 46 14.43 29.01 -3.09
C THR A 46 14.03 30.48 -3.21
N PRO A 47 12.77 30.84 -3.02
CA PRO A 47 12.33 32.24 -3.01
C PRO A 47 13.03 33.01 -1.89
N PRO A 48 13.49 34.25 -2.11
CA PRO A 48 14.31 35.00 -1.15
C PRO A 48 13.65 35.22 0.22
N ARG A 49 12.31 35.17 0.26
CA ARG A 49 11.53 35.37 1.49
C ARG A 49 11.02 34.07 2.11
N LEU A 50 11.28 32.92 1.51
CA LEU A 50 10.88 31.63 2.08
C LEU A 50 11.73 31.35 3.34
N ARG A 51 11.08 31.13 4.47
CA ARG A 51 11.73 30.85 5.76
C ARG A 51 11.60 29.40 6.20
N GLY A 52 10.66 28.67 5.61
CA GLY A 52 10.41 27.27 5.96
C GLY A 52 9.14 26.73 5.33
N ILE A 53 8.87 25.47 5.59
CA ILE A 53 7.67 24.76 5.15
C ILE A 53 6.95 24.25 6.40
N ILE A 54 5.66 24.50 6.46
CA ILE A 54 4.80 24.00 7.53
C ILE A 54 3.96 22.87 6.96
N TRP A 55 4.01 21.73 7.63
CA TRP A 55 3.20 20.57 7.27
C TRP A 55 1.93 20.55 8.12
N PHE A 56 0.81 20.79 7.49
CA PHE A 56 -0.50 20.73 8.13
C PHE A 56 -1.27 19.53 7.55
N ARG A 57 -1.66 18.58 8.35
CA ARG A 57 -1.26 18.19 9.72
C ARG A 57 -0.38 16.94 9.68
N LEU A 58 0.19 16.54 10.82
CA LEU A 58 0.84 15.24 10.92
C LEU A 58 -0.23 14.13 10.86
N PRO A 59 -0.02 13.08 10.03
CA PRO A 59 -0.96 11.98 9.94
C PRO A 59 -1.02 11.17 11.23
N LEU A 60 -2.21 10.75 11.62
CA LEU A 60 -2.46 9.84 12.73
C LEU A 60 -2.46 8.39 12.25
N ALA A 61 -2.33 7.46 13.19
CA ALA A 61 -2.25 6.03 12.85
C ALA A 61 -3.53 5.49 12.19
N ASP A 62 -4.69 6.07 12.51
CA ASP A 62 -6.02 5.73 12.00
C ASP A 62 -6.47 6.55 10.79
N ASP A 63 -5.70 7.53 10.36
CA ASP A 63 -5.97 8.31 9.15
C ASP A 63 -5.98 7.42 7.91
N ARG A 64 -7.12 7.24 7.30
CA ARG A 64 -7.25 6.39 6.10
C ARG A 64 -7.02 7.14 4.79
N ARG A 65 -7.12 8.46 4.81
CA ARG A 65 -7.03 9.33 3.63
C ARG A 65 -5.72 10.10 3.52
N ALA A 66 -4.99 10.25 4.62
CA ALA A 66 -3.66 10.85 4.62
C ALA A 66 -2.58 9.79 4.37
N TRP A 67 -1.43 10.23 3.89
CA TRP A 67 -0.23 9.38 3.89
C TRP A 67 0.07 8.90 5.32
N SER A 68 0.74 7.76 5.43
CA SER A 68 1.31 7.37 6.72
C SER A 68 2.40 8.36 7.15
N LEU A 69 2.70 8.39 8.45
CA LEU A 69 3.82 9.19 8.96
C LEU A 69 5.15 8.76 8.33
N ALA A 70 5.29 7.46 8.00
CA ALA A 70 6.49 6.96 7.32
C ALA A 70 6.63 7.56 5.92
N THR A 71 5.56 7.57 5.13
CA THR A 71 5.55 8.20 3.80
C THR A 71 5.84 9.71 3.90
N LEU A 72 5.19 10.42 4.82
CA LEU A 72 5.44 11.85 5.01
C LEU A 72 6.91 12.11 5.36
N ARG A 73 7.48 11.31 6.27
CA ARG A 73 8.89 11.42 6.66
C ARG A 73 9.81 11.15 5.47
N ALA A 74 9.55 10.10 4.68
CA ALA A 74 10.36 9.79 3.51
C ALA A 74 10.39 10.94 2.49
N VAL A 75 9.25 11.60 2.27
CA VAL A 75 9.16 12.78 1.40
C VAL A 75 9.97 13.97 1.98
N ILE A 76 9.82 14.27 3.27
CA ILE A 76 10.53 15.37 3.92
C ILE A 76 12.05 15.15 3.90
N GLU A 77 12.49 13.93 4.19
CA GLU A 77 13.89 13.54 4.27
C GLU A 77 14.51 13.24 2.89
N ARG A 78 13.72 13.36 1.83
CA ARG A 78 14.13 13.08 0.43
C ARG A 78 14.69 11.68 0.25
N GLN A 79 14.09 10.70 0.91
CA GLN A 79 14.42 9.30 0.72
C GLN A 79 13.93 8.80 -0.64
N PRO A 80 14.56 7.77 -1.24
CA PRO A 80 14.01 7.10 -2.42
C PRO A 80 12.60 6.56 -2.12
N LEU A 81 11.60 6.98 -2.92
CA LEU A 81 10.20 6.61 -2.72
C LEU A 81 9.86 5.29 -3.46
N ASN A 82 10.67 4.27 -3.23
CA ASN A 82 10.52 2.97 -3.88
C ASN A 82 9.56 2.09 -3.10
N VAL A 83 8.71 1.38 -3.82
CA VAL A 83 7.88 0.33 -3.26
C VAL A 83 8.72 -0.94 -3.13
N ASP A 84 8.66 -1.59 -1.97
CA ASP A 84 9.35 -2.86 -1.72
C ASP A 84 8.37 -3.85 -1.06
N TRP A 85 7.98 -4.88 -1.83
CA TRP A 85 7.06 -5.90 -1.38
C TRP A 85 7.81 -7.15 -0.95
N GLN A 86 7.51 -7.62 0.26
CA GLN A 86 8.03 -8.87 0.78
C GLN A 86 6.88 -9.81 1.13
N VAL A 87 6.99 -11.08 0.72
CA VAL A 87 6.08 -12.14 1.18
C VAL A 87 6.77 -12.95 2.26
N LYS A 88 6.15 -12.99 3.44
CA LYS A 88 6.61 -13.76 4.59
C LYS A 88 5.81 -15.04 4.69
N PHE A 89 6.50 -16.15 4.85
CA PHE A 89 5.94 -17.48 5.07
C PHE A 89 6.03 -17.80 6.56
N ARG A 90 4.89 -17.97 7.21
CA ARG A 90 4.81 -18.31 8.62
C ARG A 90 4.34 -19.77 8.76
N PRO A 91 5.25 -20.71 9.10
CA PRO A 91 4.87 -22.09 9.29
C PRO A 91 3.92 -22.23 10.48
N GLN A 92 2.97 -23.14 10.37
CA GLN A 92 2.07 -23.53 11.46
C GLN A 92 2.66 -24.73 12.20
N PRO A 93 3.11 -24.58 13.45
CA PRO A 93 3.92 -25.60 14.14
C PRO A 93 3.25 -26.95 14.32
N GLN A 94 1.92 -26.98 14.36
CA GLN A 94 1.14 -28.20 14.59
C GLN A 94 0.62 -28.86 13.29
N GLN A 95 0.94 -28.29 12.14
CA GLN A 95 0.41 -28.74 10.85
C GLN A 95 1.51 -28.75 9.79
N ASN A 96 2.08 -29.93 9.57
CA ASN A 96 3.16 -30.10 8.59
C ASN A 96 2.78 -29.55 7.22
N GLY A 97 3.67 -28.75 6.64
CA GLY A 97 3.53 -28.18 5.32
C GLY A 97 2.51 -27.04 5.20
N LEU A 98 1.86 -26.62 6.32
CA LEU A 98 0.95 -25.48 6.30
C LEU A 98 1.70 -24.20 6.62
N TYR A 99 1.50 -23.20 5.75
CA TYR A 99 2.10 -21.87 5.87
C TYR A 99 1.04 -20.78 5.69
N ASP A 100 0.99 -19.86 6.63
CA ASP A 100 0.31 -18.57 6.38
C ASP A 100 1.21 -17.67 5.54
N LEU A 101 0.60 -17.01 4.59
CA LEU A 101 1.25 -16.05 3.71
C LEU A 101 0.87 -14.63 4.12
N ILE A 102 1.86 -13.82 4.31
CA ILE A 102 1.69 -12.43 4.73
C ILE A 102 2.45 -11.54 3.75
N ILE A 103 1.74 -10.62 3.10
CA ILE A 103 2.38 -9.57 2.33
C ILE A 103 2.76 -8.41 3.25
N HIS A 104 3.96 -7.90 3.08
CA HIS A 104 4.54 -6.81 3.85
C HIS A 104 5.06 -5.73 2.92
N ASN A 105 4.70 -4.48 3.19
CA ASN A 105 5.30 -3.33 2.53
C ASN A 105 6.57 -2.92 3.29
N ASN A 106 7.72 -3.34 2.79
CA ASN A 106 9.03 -3.03 3.37
C ASN A 106 9.58 -1.68 2.88
N GLY A 107 8.90 -1.07 1.90
CA GLY A 107 9.26 0.25 1.37
C GLY A 107 8.88 1.40 2.30
N PRO A 108 9.45 2.58 2.08
CA PRO A 108 9.21 3.77 2.89
C PRO A 108 7.88 4.48 2.56
N VAL A 109 7.15 4.03 1.54
CA VAL A 109 5.93 4.70 1.06
C VAL A 109 4.72 3.77 1.07
N ASP A 110 3.55 4.37 1.31
CA ASP A 110 2.27 3.71 1.15
C ASP A 110 2.08 3.38 -0.33
N ALA A 111 1.64 2.16 -0.63
CA ALA A 111 1.50 1.71 -2.01
C ALA A 111 0.22 0.89 -2.21
N PRO A 112 -0.37 0.94 -3.42
CA PRO A 112 -1.42 0.00 -3.78
C PRO A 112 -0.92 -1.42 -3.64
N LEU A 113 -1.76 -2.32 -3.12
CA LEU A 113 -1.44 -3.75 -3.09
C LEU A 113 -1.02 -4.23 -4.49
N PRO A 114 -0.02 -5.11 -4.60
CA PRO A 114 0.43 -5.61 -5.90
C PRO A 114 -0.69 -6.32 -6.65
N GLN A 115 -0.66 -6.24 -7.98
CA GLN A 115 -1.68 -6.86 -8.84
C GLN A 115 -1.59 -8.38 -8.80
N GLU A 116 -0.39 -8.90 -8.72
CA GLU A 116 -0.14 -10.34 -8.63
C GLU A 116 1.00 -10.64 -7.66
N VAL A 117 0.80 -11.70 -6.87
CA VAL A 117 1.86 -12.35 -6.11
C VAL A 117 1.91 -13.81 -6.54
N ALA A 118 2.98 -14.21 -7.20
CA ALA A 118 3.19 -15.58 -7.64
C ALA A 118 4.22 -16.27 -6.77
N ILE A 119 3.89 -17.45 -6.28
CA ILE A 119 4.72 -18.25 -5.39
C ILE A 119 5.02 -19.59 -6.06
N ARG A 120 6.30 -19.94 -6.16
CA ARG A 120 6.69 -21.28 -6.60
C ARG A 120 6.55 -22.23 -5.42
N ALA A 121 5.71 -23.23 -5.58
CA ALA A 121 5.44 -24.23 -4.56
C ALA A 121 5.05 -25.55 -5.23
N ASP A 122 5.71 -26.61 -4.85
CA ASP A 122 5.52 -27.94 -5.40
C ASP A 122 4.63 -28.80 -4.47
N ASP A 123 3.85 -29.68 -5.07
CA ASP A 123 3.00 -30.65 -4.36
C ASP A 123 2.11 -30.01 -3.28
N CYS A 124 1.40 -28.95 -3.69
CA CYS A 124 0.43 -28.33 -2.82
C CYS A 124 -0.87 -29.14 -2.76
N LEU A 125 -1.20 -29.61 -1.57
CA LEU A 125 -2.44 -30.34 -1.30
C LEU A 125 -3.65 -29.42 -1.24
N ALA A 126 -3.46 -28.19 -0.75
CA ALA A 126 -4.50 -27.20 -0.64
C ALA A 126 -3.88 -25.80 -0.52
N ALA A 127 -4.64 -24.80 -0.98
CA ALA A 127 -4.28 -23.39 -0.88
C ALA A 127 -5.54 -22.55 -0.94
N ASP A 128 -5.50 -21.35 -0.34
CA ASP A 128 -6.56 -20.37 -0.51
C ASP A 128 -6.03 -18.96 -0.31
N ALA A 129 -6.70 -18.00 -0.94
CA ALA A 129 -6.42 -16.58 -0.79
C ALA A 129 -7.39 -15.96 0.22
N VAL A 130 -6.98 -14.85 0.84
CA VAL A 130 -7.83 -14.10 1.76
C VAL A 130 -7.89 -12.62 1.40
N GLY A 131 -8.96 -11.97 1.84
CA GLY A 131 -9.11 -10.51 1.72
C GLY A 131 -9.21 -10.03 0.27
N ASN A 132 -8.21 -9.28 -0.17
CA ASN A 132 -8.21 -8.58 -1.45
C ASN A 132 -7.75 -9.44 -2.65
N TYR A 133 -7.52 -10.73 -2.43
CA TYR A 133 -6.95 -11.62 -3.44
C TYR A 133 -7.85 -12.83 -3.71
N ARG A 134 -7.77 -13.34 -4.93
CA ARG A 134 -8.24 -14.68 -5.31
C ARG A 134 -7.05 -15.53 -5.71
N LEU A 135 -7.18 -16.84 -5.52
CA LEU A 135 -6.16 -17.79 -5.89
C LEU A 135 -6.39 -18.34 -7.29
N GLU A 136 -5.34 -18.42 -8.08
CA GLU A 136 -5.25 -19.22 -9.31
C GLU A 136 -4.13 -20.25 -9.12
N SER A 137 -4.52 -21.51 -8.97
CA SER A 137 -3.59 -22.62 -8.78
C SER A 137 -3.15 -23.20 -10.11
N ALA A 138 -1.84 -23.42 -10.25
CA ALA A 138 -1.25 -24.20 -11.33
C ALA A 138 -0.19 -25.15 -10.76
N PRO A 139 0.19 -26.22 -11.46
CA PRO A 139 1.30 -27.06 -11.05
C PRO A 139 2.54 -26.19 -10.79
N GLN A 140 3.17 -26.36 -9.64
CA GLN A 140 4.39 -25.67 -9.22
C GLN A 140 4.26 -24.13 -9.05
N ARG A 141 3.08 -23.54 -9.21
CA ARG A 141 2.89 -22.09 -9.07
C ARG A 141 1.52 -21.74 -8.52
N GLN A 142 1.50 -20.99 -7.44
CA GLN A 142 0.30 -20.42 -6.85
C GLN A 142 0.29 -18.91 -7.11
N ARG A 143 -0.77 -18.40 -7.74
CA ARG A 143 -0.90 -16.99 -8.11
C ARG A 143 -2.03 -16.37 -7.31
N PHE A 144 -1.71 -15.36 -6.55
CA PHE A 144 -2.65 -14.53 -5.81
C PHE A 144 -2.92 -13.27 -6.63
N ILE A 145 -4.10 -13.18 -7.19
CA ILE A 145 -4.52 -12.08 -8.07
C ILE A 145 -5.39 -11.12 -7.29
N ARG A 146 -5.03 -9.85 -7.29
CA ARG A 146 -5.81 -8.81 -6.63
C ARG A 146 -7.20 -8.66 -7.27
N ILE A 147 -8.25 -8.67 -6.45
CA ILE A 147 -9.65 -8.53 -6.89
C ILE A 147 -10.28 -7.20 -6.46
N SER A 148 -9.67 -6.50 -5.52
CA SER A 148 -10.15 -5.19 -5.08
C SER A 148 -9.00 -4.22 -4.83
N GLY A 149 -9.25 -2.94 -5.11
CA GLY A 149 -8.30 -1.88 -4.82
C GLY A 149 -8.17 -1.66 -3.33
N ASP A 150 -6.94 -1.66 -2.82
CA ASP A 150 -6.62 -1.26 -1.47
C ASP A 150 -5.14 -0.86 -1.40
N GLN A 151 -4.78 -0.19 -0.33
CA GLN A 151 -3.44 0.32 -0.08
C GLN A 151 -2.86 -0.33 1.16
N LEU A 152 -1.57 -0.65 1.14
CA LEU A 152 -0.84 -1.08 2.32
C LEU A 152 0.19 -0.01 2.69
N ARG A 153 0.09 0.47 3.92
CA ARG A 153 0.99 1.50 4.43
C ARG A 153 2.41 0.98 4.57
N ALA A 154 3.36 1.88 4.47
CA ALA A 154 4.77 1.61 4.74
C ALA A 154 4.95 0.91 6.10
N GLY A 155 5.71 -0.17 6.12
CA GLY A 155 5.96 -0.99 7.31
C GLY A 155 4.79 -1.88 7.76
N GLN A 156 3.65 -1.85 7.09
CA GLN A 156 2.48 -2.65 7.44
C GLN A 156 2.48 -4.02 6.75
N SER A 157 1.73 -4.94 7.35
CA SER A 157 1.56 -6.30 6.82
C SER A 157 0.07 -6.64 6.70
N ARG A 158 -0.26 -7.53 5.75
CA ARG A 158 -1.61 -8.03 5.56
C ARG A 158 -1.58 -9.52 5.20
N PRO A 159 -2.53 -10.34 5.68
CA PRO A 159 -2.67 -11.70 5.21
C PRO A 159 -2.94 -11.73 3.70
N LEU A 160 -2.23 -12.60 2.99
CA LEU A 160 -2.39 -12.89 1.57
C LEU A 160 -3.21 -14.16 1.34
N GLY A 161 -2.99 -15.16 2.19
CA GLY A 161 -3.60 -16.47 2.09
C GLY A 161 -2.85 -17.52 2.89
N TRP A 162 -3.01 -18.76 2.49
CA TRP A 162 -2.28 -19.88 3.07
C TRP A 162 -2.03 -20.96 2.01
N LEU A 163 -0.98 -21.75 2.23
CA LEU A 163 -0.60 -22.90 1.39
C LEU A 163 -0.33 -24.11 2.27
N ARG A 164 -0.75 -25.27 1.80
CA ARG A 164 -0.33 -26.57 2.37
C ARG A 164 0.42 -27.37 1.30
N CYS A 165 1.75 -27.28 1.32
CA CYS A 165 2.63 -27.85 0.30
C CYS A 165 3.74 -28.65 0.95
N GLN A 166 4.23 -29.68 0.23
CA GLN A 166 5.35 -30.46 0.72
C GLN A 166 6.67 -29.69 0.65
N GLN A 167 6.85 -28.91 -0.41
CA GLN A 167 8.03 -28.08 -0.58
C GLN A 167 7.66 -26.66 -1.00
N LEU A 168 8.25 -25.68 -0.33
CA LEU A 168 8.26 -24.28 -0.73
C LEU A 168 9.68 -23.93 -1.18
N THR A 169 9.80 -23.24 -2.30
CA THR A 169 11.07 -22.71 -2.76
C THR A 169 11.21 -21.28 -2.24
N PRO A 170 11.95 -21.05 -1.13
CA PRO A 170 12.24 -19.68 -0.67
C PRO A 170 12.94 -18.92 -1.79
N GLY A 171 12.48 -17.71 -2.12
CA GLY A 171 13.00 -16.90 -3.22
C GLY A 171 12.32 -17.11 -4.57
N GLY A 172 11.40 -18.06 -4.69
CA GLY A 172 10.56 -18.24 -5.89
C GLY A 172 9.33 -17.33 -5.93
N THR A 173 9.33 -16.24 -5.17
CA THR A 173 8.21 -15.29 -5.14
C THR A 173 8.44 -14.16 -6.14
N LEU A 174 7.48 -13.98 -7.05
CA LEU A 174 7.43 -12.85 -7.98
C LEU A 174 6.25 -11.95 -7.58
N VAL A 175 6.53 -10.67 -7.38
CA VAL A 175 5.50 -9.67 -7.09
C VAL A 175 5.43 -8.70 -8.27
N THR A 176 4.23 -8.57 -8.85
CA THR A 176 3.96 -7.64 -9.94
C THR A 176 3.15 -6.46 -9.42
N PRO A 177 3.65 -5.23 -9.58
CA PRO A 177 2.99 -4.01 -9.12
C PRO A 177 1.57 -3.81 -9.66
#